data_4e445fc66106f396328ea40fbf79e1bb
#
_entry.id   4e445fc66106f396328ea40fbf79e1bb
#
_cell.length_a   1.000
_cell.length_b   1.000
_cell.length_c   1.000
_cell.angle_alpha   90.00
_cell.angle_beta   90.00
_cell.angle_gamma   90.00
#
_symmetry.space_group_name_H-M   'P 1'
#
loop_
_entity.id
_entity.type
_entity.pdbx_description
1 polymer ?
#
loop_
_entity_poly.entity_id
_entity_poly.type
_entity_poly.pdbx_seq_one_letter_code
_entity_poly.pdbx_strand_id
1 'polypeptide(L)'
;EHVDACVLVESKKKDGFSTAPSSLLKMLPDTFKYITSKKGNLANSITQAGAFLKSNPDVVVPDIQMHFVPLLFDDCGRDLKLLSGHGYSLHVCVLRPKSRGSVALKSANPRDAIKINFNFFSEKEDAKVLVDGIRAVRKILNTSAFSEHRGKEIHPGKDVTSDEEILQKCKDRLGLVYHPVGTCKMGS
;
A
#
# COMPACT_ATOMS: atom_id res chain seq x y z
N GLU A 1 8.83 10.01 -8.06
CA GLU A 1 8.65 9.45 -6.71
C GLU A 1 7.44 8.51 -6.68
N HIS A 2 7.61 7.31 -6.13
CA HIS A 2 6.53 6.33 -5.95
C HIS A 2 5.71 6.67 -4.71
N VAL A 3 4.55 7.24 -4.89
CA VAL A 3 3.58 7.40 -3.79
C VAL A 3 2.79 6.10 -3.62
N ASP A 4 2.58 5.70 -2.37
CA ASP A 4 1.76 4.59 -1.96
C ASP A 4 0.58 5.06 -1.11
N ALA A 5 -0.61 4.58 -1.43
CA ALA A 5 -1.80 4.69 -0.60
C ALA A 5 -2.52 3.35 -0.58
N CYS A 6 -3.32 3.09 0.45
CA CYS A 6 -3.95 1.80 0.59
C CYS A 6 -5.45 1.88 0.88
N VAL A 7 -6.15 0.80 0.55
CA VAL A 7 -7.50 0.51 1.03
C VAL A 7 -7.38 -0.60 2.09
N LEU A 8 -7.87 -0.32 3.29
CA LEU A 8 -7.86 -1.24 4.42
C LEU A 8 -9.26 -1.78 4.66
N VAL A 9 -9.38 -3.10 4.72
CA VAL A 9 -10.67 -3.79 4.89
C VAL A 9 -10.58 -4.86 5.97
N GLU A 10 -11.52 -4.83 6.91
CA GLU A 10 -11.69 -5.90 7.90
C GLU A 10 -12.09 -7.22 7.22
N SER A 11 -11.61 -8.35 7.73
CA SER A 11 -12.08 -9.67 7.32
C SER A 11 -13.22 -10.16 8.21
N LYS A 12 -14.34 -10.55 7.60
CA LYS A 12 -15.45 -11.21 8.29
C LYS A 12 -15.04 -12.55 8.89
N LYS A 13 -14.15 -13.28 8.20
CA LYS A 13 -13.71 -14.64 8.62
C LYS A 13 -12.55 -14.62 9.61
N LYS A 14 -12.02 -13.44 9.93
CA LYS A 14 -10.81 -13.28 10.75
C LYS A 14 -9.66 -14.16 10.26
N ASP A 15 -9.55 -14.28 8.96
CA ASP A 15 -8.44 -14.88 8.24
C ASP A 15 -7.35 -13.84 7.92
N GLY A 16 -6.25 -14.30 7.32
CA GLY A 16 -5.07 -13.47 7.11
C GLY A 16 -4.14 -13.43 8.33
N PHE A 17 -3.10 -12.63 8.23
CA PHE A 17 -2.15 -12.46 9.30
C PHE A 17 -2.64 -11.42 10.31
N SER A 18 -2.31 -11.63 11.58
CA SER A 18 -2.60 -10.68 12.65
C SER A 18 -1.60 -10.90 13.79
N THR A 19 -1.21 -9.83 14.46
CA THR A 19 -0.36 -9.89 15.66
C THR A 19 -1.17 -10.07 16.95
N ALA A 20 -2.49 -10.28 16.88
CA ALA A 20 -3.31 -10.60 18.04
C ALA A 20 -2.80 -11.87 18.73
N PRO A 21 -2.81 -11.95 20.08
CA PRO A 21 -2.29 -13.10 20.82
C PRO A 21 -2.90 -14.44 20.37
N SER A 22 -4.20 -14.48 20.07
CA SER A 22 -4.89 -15.66 19.57
C SER A 22 -4.41 -16.10 18.18
N SER A 23 -3.97 -15.15 17.35
CA SER A 23 -3.43 -15.43 16.01
C SER A 23 -2.00 -15.93 16.08
N LEU A 24 -1.20 -15.40 17.00
CA LEU A 24 0.17 -15.86 17.23
C LEU A 24 0.17 -17.33 17.68
N LEU A 25 -0.74 -17.72 18.57
CA LEU A 25 -0.89 -19.13 18.97
C LEU A 25 -1.24 -20.04 17.77
N LYS A 26 -2.12 -19.57 16.87
CA LYS A 26 -2.48 -20.32 15.65
C LYS A 26 -1.33 -20.45 14.66
N MET A 27 -0.32 -19.60 14.74
CA MET A 27 0.87 -19.66 13.88
C MET A 27 1.92 -20.67 14.35
N LEU A 28 1.82 -21.22 15.57
CA LEU A 28 2.80 -22.20 16.07
C LEU A 28 2.97 -23.44 15.18
N PRO A 29 1.91 -24.08 14.66
CA PRO A 29 2.05 -25.22 13.74
C PRO A 29 2.72 -24.80 12.42
N ASP A 30 2.42 -23.62 11.89
CA ASP A 30 3.06 -23.10 10.68
C ASP A 30 4.54 -22.78 10.91
N THR A 31 4.89 -22.29 12.10
CA THR A 31 6.28 -22.06 12.52
C THR A 31 7.07 -23.38 12.55
N PHE A 32 6.50 -24.43 13.17
CA PHE A 32 7.11 -25.74 13.19
C PHE A 32 7.29 -26.31 11.77
N LYS A 33 6.25 -26.22 10.94
CA LYS A 33 6.26 -26.65 9.54
C LYS A 33 7.33 -25.90 8.72
N TYR A 34 7.49 -24.59 8.96
CA TYR A 34 8.53 -23.79 8.30
C TYR A 34 9.94 -24.20 8.72
N ILE A 35 10.18 -24.42 10.02
CA ILE A 35 11.49 -24.84 10.52
C ILE A 35 11.88 -26.21 9.95
N THR A 36 10.96 -27.17 9.92
CA THR A 36 11.26 -28.56 9.53
C THR A 36 11.25 -28.79 8.01
N SER A 37 10.41 -28.10 7.27
CA SER A 37 10.20 -28.39 5.84
C SER A 37 10.25 -27.18 4.92
N LYS A 38 10.45 -25.95 5.45
CA LYS A 38 10.43 -24.68 4.70
C LYS A 38 9.12 -24.47 3.92
N LYS A 39 8.00 -24.96 4.47
CA LYS A 39 6.66 -24.86 3.87
C LYS A 39 5.68 -24.19 4.84
N GLY A 40 4.48 -23.89 4.36
CA GLY A 40 3.42 -23.24 5.13
C GLY A 40 3.36 -21.73 4.91
N ASN A 41 2.51 -21.06 5.68
CA ASN A 41 2.24 -19.64 5.49
C ASN A 41 3.49 -18.76 5.71
N LEU A 42 4.40 -19.15 6.59
CA LEU A 42 5.64 -18.41 6.83
C LEU A 42 6.69 -18.57 5.70
N ALA A 43 6.46 -19.44 4.73
CA ALA A 43 7.30 -19.56 3.54
C ALA A 43 6.92 -18.57 2.44
N ASN A 44 5.78 -17.91 2.56
CA ASN A 44 5.28 -16.95 1.59
C ASN A 44 5.74 -15.52 1.93
N SER A 45 5.86 -14.68 0.90
CA SER A 45 6.01 -13.25 1.13
C SER A 45 4.72 -12.64 1.69
N ILE A 46 4.84 -11.54 2.41
CA ILE A 46 3.67 -10.79 2.90
C ILE A 46 2.79 -10.32 1.74
N THR A 47 3.38 -9.83 0.66
CA THR A 47 2.66 -9.45 -0.56
C THR A 47 2.43 -10.70 -1.42
N GLN A 48 1.21 -11.21 -1.44
CA GLN A 48 0.89 -12.50 -2.07
C GLN A 48 0.37 -12.38 -3.50
N ALA A 49 -0.19 -11.23 -3.85
CA ALA A 49 -0.71 -10.98 -5.20
C ALA A 49 -0.52 -9.51 -5.57
N GLY A 50 -0.48 -9.24 -6.87
CA GLY A 50 -0.38 -7.89 -7.39
C GLY A 50 -0.99 -7.76 -8.77
N ALA A 51 -1.16 -6.52 -9.21
CA ALA A 51 -1.68 -6.21 -10.53
C ALA A 51 -1.02 -4.95 -11.08
N PHE A 52 -0.93 -4.87 -12.41
CA PHE A 52 -0.59 -3.66 -13.14
C PHE A 52 -1.81 -3.25 -13.95
N LEU A 53 -2.31 -2.05 -13.72
CA LEU A 53 -3.55 -1.55 -14.33
C LEU A 53 -3.31 -0.21 -15.01
N LYS A 54 -4.22 0.13 -15.92
CA LYS A 54 -4.31 1.45 -16.53
C LYS A 54 -5.35 2.26 -15.76
N SER A 55 -5.03 3.52 -15.41
CA SER A 55 -5.96 4.43 -14.76
C SER A 55 -7.17 4.75 -15.66
N ASN A 56 -6.95 4.77 -16.96
CA ASN A 56 -8.00 4.98 -17.96
C ASN A 56 -7.62 4.23 -19.28
N PRO A 57 -8.58 4.04 -20.20
CA PRO A 57 -8.34 3.30 -21.46
C PRO A 57 -7.29 3.91 -22.38
N ASP A 58 -7.10 5.23 -22.34
CA ASP A 58 -6.23 5.96 -23.27
C ASP A 58 -4.74 5.84 -22.90
N VAL A 59 -4.45 5.37 -21.69
CA VAL A 59 -3.07 5.15 -21.23
C VAL A 59 -2.45 3.97 -21.98
N VAL A 60 -1.30 4.19 -22.64
CA VAL A 60 -0.65 3.18 -23.48
C VAL A 60 -0.12 2.01 -22.65
N VAL A 61 0.53 2.29 -21.53
CA VAL A 61 1.12 1.31 -20.61
C VAL A 61 0.53 1.43 -19.22
N PRO A 62 0.49 0.37 -18.40
CA PRO A 62 0.02 0.46 -17.02
C PRO A 62 0.74 1.57 -16.24
N ASP A 63 -0.03 2.35 -15.52
CA ASP A 63 0.42 3.49 -14.70
C ASP A 63 0.07 3.33 -13.22
N ILE A 64 -0.62 2.23 -12.87
CA ILE A 64 -0.96 1.84 -11.51
C ILE A 64 -0.39 0.46 -11.24
N GLN A 65 0.25 0.28 -10.08
CA GLN A 65 0.58 -1.02 -9.50
C GLN A 65 -0.22 -1.22 -8.22
N MET A 66 -0.69 -2.45 -8.00
CA MET A 66 -1.38 -2.86 -6.81
C MET A 66 -0.66 -4.00 -6.13
N HIS A 67 -0.67 -3.99 -4.77
CA HIS A 67 -0.15 -5.07 -3.95
C HIS A 67 -1.24 -5.52 -2.97
N PHE A 68 -1.56 -6.81 -2.98
CA PHE A 68 -2.45 -7.41 -2.00
C PHE A 68 -1.65 -7.94 -0.82
N VAL A 69 -1.99 -7.52 0.37
CA VAL A 69 -1.36 -7.92 1.63
C VAL A 69 -2.45 -8.48 2.55
N PRO A 70 -2.43 -9.78 2.93
CA PRO A 70 -3.43 -10.38 3.82
C PRO A 70 -3.19 -10.00 5.29
N LEU A 71 -3.00 -8.73 5.54
CA LEU A 71 -2.75 -8.10 6.83
C LEU A 71 -3.27 -6.68 6.77
N LEU A 72 -3.81 -6.15 7.85
CA LEU A 72 -4.07 -4.72 7.99
C LEU A 72 -2.73 -4.02 8.16
N PHE A 73 -2.18 -3.55 7.06
CA PHE A 73 -0.85 -2.97 6.98
C PHE A 73 -0.88 -1.64 6.25
N ASP A 74 -0.42 -0.60 6.91
CA ASP A 74 -0.17 0.70 6.32
C ASP A 74 1.03 1.37 7.02
N ASP A 75 1.37 2.59 6.61
CA ASP A 75 2.35 3.43 7.29
C ASP A 75 3.60 2.65 7.76
N CYS A 76 4.07 1.72 6.92
CA CYS A 76 5.25 0.90 7.20
C CYS A 76 5.14 0.04 8.48
N GLY A 77 3.90 -0.30 8.88
CA GLY A 77 3.65 -1.10 10.08
C GLY A 77 3.81 -0.32 11.39
N ARG A 78 3.81 0.99 11.35
CA ARG A 78 3.90 1.84 12.56
C ARG A 78 2.64 1.80 13.41
N ASP A 79 1.48 1.55 12.82
CA ASP A 79 0.22 1.39 13.56
C ASP A 79 0.06 -0.04 14.09
N LEU A 80 0.58 -0.31 15.29
CA LEU A 80 0.52 -1.61 15.93
C LEU A 80 -0.91 -2.07 16.27
N LYS A 81 -1.85 -1.12 16.49
CA LYS A 81 -3.25 -1.47 16.73
C LYS A 81 -3.88 -2.05 15.48
N LEU A 82 -3.55 -1.48 14.32
CA LEU A 82 -4.01 -1.96 13.03
C LEU A 82 -3.53 -3.40 12.79
N LEU A 83 -2.23 -3.66 13.03
CA LEU A 83 -1.63 -4.98 12.87
C LEU A 83 -2.28 -6.08 13.73
N SER A 84 -2.87 -5.72 14.86
CA SER A 84 -3.59 -6.67 15.72
C SER A 84 -5.01 -6.97 15.24
N GLY A 85 -5.51 -6.23 14.27
CA GLY A 85 -6.79 -6.50 13.60
C GLY A 85 -6.73 -7.69 12.65
N HIS A 86 -7.88 -8.12 12.18
CA HIS A 86 -8.02 -9.13 11.12
C HIS A 86 -8.56 -8.48 9.86
N GLY A 87 -7.81 -8.58 8.79
CA GLY A 87 -8.20 -7.99 7.51
C GLY A 87 -7.08 -8.05 6.49
N TYR A 88 -7.22 -7.24 5.48
CA TYR A 88 -6.25 -7.15 4.40
C TYR A 88 -6.15 -5.70 3.88
N SER A 89 -5.04 -5.42 3.26
CA SER A 89 -4.77 -4.14 2.61
C SER A 89 -4.48 -4.34 1.12
N LEU A 90 -4.96 -3.43 0.31
CA LEU A 90 -4.55 -3.30 -1.09
C LEU A 90 -3.87 -1.95 -1.25
N HIS A 91 -2.59 -2.02 -1.53
CA HIS A 91 -1.74 -0.85 -1.78
C HIS A 91 -1.82 -0.45 -3.24
N VAL A 92 -1.81 0.83 -3.50
CA VAL A 92 -1.89 1.45 -4.82
C VAL A 92 -0.71 2.37 -5.00
N CYS A 93 0.10 2.10 -6.01
CA CYS A 93 1.27 2.91 -6.36
C CYS A 93 1.09 3.55 -7.72
N VAL A 94 1.43 4.84 -7.84
CA VAL A 94 1.51 5.56 -9.11
C VAL A 94 2.85 5.25 -9.75
N LEU A 95 2.84 4.54 -10.89
CA LEU A 95 4.07 4.04 -11.54
C LEU A 95 4.85 5.10 -12.33
N ARG A 96 4.17 6.12 -12.84
CA ARG A 96 4.74 7.11 -13.76
C ARG A 96 4.42 8.54 -13.31
N PRO A 97 4.79 8.90 -12.07
CA PRO A 97 4.48 10.23 -11.56
C PRO A 97 5.23 11.30 -12.38
N LYS A 98 4.56 12.42 -12.60
CA LYS A 98 5.14 13.63 -13.19
C LYS A 98 5.77 14.51 -12.13
N SER A 99 5.26 14.49 -10.91
CA SER A 99 5.82 15.21 -9.75
C SER A 99 7.29 14.85 -9.54
N ARG A 100 8.09 15.85 -9.20
CA ARG A 100 9.53 15.67 -8.92
C ARG A 100 9.88 16.24 -7.56
N GLY A 101 10.60 15.45 -6.79
CA GLY A 101 11.17 15.85 -5.52
C GLY A 101 12.65 16.16 -5.59
N SER A 102 13.26 16.34 -4.44
CA SER A 102 14.68 16.65 -4.34
C SER A 102 15.32 16.05 -3.09
N VAL A 103 16.61 15.73 -3.21
CA VAL A 103 17.48 15.39 -2.09
C VAL A 103 18.65 16.36 -2.11
N ALA A 104 18.90 17.03 -0.99
CA ALA A 104 19.94 18.05 -0.90
C ALA A 104 20.67 17.98 0.45
N LEU A 105 21.89 18.52 0.50
CA LEU A 105 22.61 18.71 1.73
C LEU A 105 21.98 19.83 2.56
N LYS A 106 21.91 19.64 3.88
CA LYS A 106 21.47 20.69 4.80
C LYS A 106 22.58 21.71 5.06
N SER A 107 23.84 21.24 5.15
CA SER A 107 25.04 22.04 5.36
C SER A 107 26.28 21.30 4.83
N ALA A 108 27.45 21.88 5.01
CA ALA A 108 28.73 21.23 4.72
C ALA A 108 29.14 20.15 5.76
N ASN A 109 28.45 20.08 6.89
CA ASN A 109 28.71 19.07 7.90
C ASN A 109 28.11 17.72 7.49
N PRO A 110 28.90 16.64 7.25
CA PRO A 110 28.40 15.35 6.78
C PRO A 110 27.54 14.62 7.81
N ARG A 111 27.50 15.07 9.07
CA ARG A 111 26.67 14.48 10.12
C ARG A 111 25.26 15.09 10.18
N ASP A 112 25.02 16.18 9.47
CA ASP A 112 23.69 16.77 9.41
C ASP A 112 22.77 15.93 8.56
N ALA A 113 21.53 15.78 9.02
CA ALA A 113 20.50 15.08 8.26
C ALA A 113 20.28 15.76 6.89
N ILE A 114 20.18 14.97 5.84
CA ILE A 114 19.88 15.47 4.49
C ILE A 114 18.47 16.06 4.42
N LYS A 115 18.26 16.99 3.48
CA LYS A 115 16.94 17.52 3.15
C LYS A 115 16.30 16.59 2.11
N ILE A 116 15.16 16.00 2.45
CA ILE A 116 14.37 15.19 1.53
C ILE A 116 13.03 15.89 1.33
N ASN A 117 12.70 16.18 0.09
CA ASN A 117 11.39 16.69 -0.29
C ASN A 117 10.84 15.80 -1.41
N PHE A 118 9.83 15.00 -1.11
CA PHE A 118 9.17 14.15 -2.09
C PHE A 118 8.33 14.94 -3.08
N ASN A 119 7.78 16.07 -2.68
CA ASN A 119 6.95 16.95 -3.50
C ASN A 119 5.78 16.22 -4.17
N PHE A 120 5.16 15.26 -3.46
CA PHE A 120 4.03 14.49 -3.98
C PHE A 120 2.89 15.41 -4.41
N PHE A 121 2.25 15.05 -5.52
CA PHE A 121 1.09 15.74 -6.07
C PHE A 121 1.33 17.23 -6.40
N SER A 122 2.57 17.62 -6.71
CA SER A 122 2.83 18.91 -7.36
C SER A 122 2.17 18.97 -8.73
N GLU A 123 1.99 17.81 -9.37
CA GLU A 123 1.23 17.64 -10.60
C GLU A 123 -0.12 16.98 -10.29
N LYS A 124 -1.21 17.62 -10.75
CA LYS A 124 -2.58 17.16 -10.46
C LYS A 124 -2.92 15.80 -11.06
N GLU A 125 -2.27 15.47 -12.16
CA GLU A 125 -2.43 14.18 -12.84
C GLU A 125 -2.04 13.00 -11.95
N ASP A 126 -0.99 13.15 -11.13
CA ASP A 126 -0.54 12.09 -10.22
C ASP A 126 -1.61 11.81 -9.15
N ALA A 127 -2.24 12.87 -8.64
CA ALA A 127 -3.35 12.75 -7.70
C ALA A 127 -4.55 12.03 -8.32
N LYS A 128 -4.86 12.37 -9.58
CA LYS A 128 -5.95 11.71 -10.32
C LYS A 128 -5.69 10.22 -10.50
N VAL A 129 -4.49 9.84 -10.95
CA VAL A 129 -4.10 8.44 -11.13
C VAL A 129 -4.23 7.67 -9.81
N LEU A 130 -3.82 8.26 -8.67
CA LEU A 130 -3.97 7.62 -7.37
C LEU A 130 -5.44 7.38 -7.02
N VAL A 131 -6.31 8.39 -7.20
CA VAL A 131 -7.75 8.27 -6.93
C VAL A 131 -8.39 7.21 -7.82
N ASP A 132 -8.06 7.19 -9.12
CA ASP A 132 -8.54 6.17 -10.05
C ASP A 132 -8.09 4.76 -9.59
N GLY A 133 -6.87 4.63 -9.07
CA GLY A 133 -6.36 3.40 -8.47
C GLY A 133 -7.16 2.94 -7.25
N ILE A 134 -7.47 3.84 -6.32
CA ILE A 134 -8.33 3.54 -5.16
C ILE A 134 -9.73 3.08 -5.61
N ARG A 135 -10.31 3.74 -6.61
CA ARG A 135 -11.59 3.33 -7.20
C ARG A 135 -11.51 1.95 -7.85
N ALA A 136 -10.42 1.64 -8.54
CA ALA A 136 -10.20 0.32 -9.13
C ALA A 136 -10.09 -0.77 -8.05
N VAL A 137 -9.36 -0.52 -6.96
CA VAL A 137 -9.31 -1.42 -5.80
C VAL A 137 -10.70 -1.68 -5.23
N ARG A 138 -11.50 -0.64 -5.02
CA ARG A 138 -12.87 -0.80 -4.54
C ARG A 138 -13.73 -1.65 -5.48
N LYS A 139 -13.55 -1.52 -6.80
CA LYS A 139 -14.24 -2.40 -7.78
C LYS A 139 -13.83 -3.86 -7.60
N ILE A 140 -12.53 -4.15 -7.45
CA ILE A 140 -12.02 -5.50 -7.21
C ILE A 140 -12.62 -6.07 -5.92
N LEU A 141 -12.54 -5.33 -4.84
CA LEU A 141 -13.05 -5.73 -3.53
C LEU A 141 -14.57 -5.95 -3.52
N ASN A 142 -15.32 -5.30 -4.43
CA ASN A 142 -16.75 -5.45 -4.56
C ASN A 142 -17.19 -6.66 -5.41
N THR A 143 -16.25 -7.43 -5.95
CA THR A 143 -16.58 -8.66 -6.68
C THR A 143 -17.08 -9.77 -5.75
N SER A 144 -17.74 -10.77 -6.31
CA SER A 144 -18.26 -11.94 -5.59
C SER A 144 -17.14 -12.75 -4.91
N ALA A 145 -15.93 -12.75 -5.47
CA ALA A 145 -14.78 -13.44 -4.91
C ALA A 145 -14.44 -12.98 -3.48
N PHE A 146 -14.71 -11.70 -3.15
CA PHE A 146 -14.46 -11.16 -1.81
C PHE A 146 -15.69 -11.18 -0.89
N SER A 147 -16.87 -11.60 -1.35
CA SER A 147 -18.13 -11.45 -0.62
C SER A 147 -18.14 -12.11 0.76
N GLU A 148 -17.49 -13.27 0.90
CA GLU A 148 -17.39 -14.00 2.15
C GLU A 148 -16.35 -13.43 3.13
N HIS A 149 -15.33 -12.75 2.61
CA HIS A 149 -14.22 -12.21 3.40
C HIS A 149 -14.39 -10.73 3.72
N ARG A 150 -14.96 -9.97 2.79
CA ARG A 150 -15.05 -8.51 2.90
C ARG A 150 -15.95 -8.04 4.03
N GLY A 151 -15.34 -7.41 5.03
CA GLY A 151 -15.99 -6.69 6.10
C GLY A 151 -16.10 -5.20 5.83
N LYS A 152 -15.90 -4.40 6.88
CA LYS A 152 -15.93 -2.93 6.81
C LYS A 152 -14.66 -2.40 6.16
N GLU A 153 -14.81 -1.44 5.24
CA GLU A 153 -13.69 -0.63 4.78
C GLU A 153 -13.30 0.35 5.89
N ILE A 154 -12.07 0.21 6.41
CA ILE A 154 -11.52 1.05 7.48
C ILE A 154 -10.96 2.34 6.90
N HIS A 155 -10.24 2.24 5.78
CA HIS A 155 -9.56 3.35 5.11
C HIS A 155 -9.66 3.17 3.58
N PRO A 156 -9.91 4.24 2.85
CA PRO A 156 -10.26 5.61 3.28
C PRO A 156 -11.61 5.71 3.99
N GLY A 157 -12.45 4.69 3.93
CA GLY A 157 -13.79 4.63 4.49
C GLY A 157 -14.86 4.65 3.41
N LYS A 158 -15.87 3.77 3.53
CA LYS A 158 -16.89 3.54 2.50
C LYS A 158 -17.67 4.80 2.11
N ASP A 159 -17.83 5.75 3.05
CA ASP A 159 -18.60 6.98 2.87
C ASP A 159 -17.78 8.11 2.22
N VAL A 160 -16.46 7.92 2.06
CA VAL A 160 -15.54 8.82 1.38
C VAL A 160 -15.63 8.54 -0.12
N THR A 161 -16.34 9.36 -0.89
CA THR A 161 -16.71 9.06 -2.28
C THR A 161 -16.25 10.08 -3.31
N SER A 162 -16.09 11.36 -2.95
CA SER A 162 -15.57 12.37 -3.87
C SER A 162 -14.06 12.21 -4.07
N ASP A 163 -13.55 12.69 -5.20
CA ASP A 163 -12.12 12.61 -5.53
C ASP A 163 -11.27 13.39 -4.52
N GLU A 164 -11.76 14.54 -4.08
CA GLU A 164 -11.11 15.40 -3.11
C GLU A 164 -11.00 14.73 -1.74
N GLU A 165 -12.09 14.12 -1.27
CA GLU A 165 -12.11 13.40 0.01
C GLU A 165 -11.20 12.17 -0.03
N ILE A 166 -11.27 11.37 -1.12
CA ILE A 166 -10.40 10.20 -1.29
C ILE A 166 -8.93 10.65 -1.26
N LEU A 167 -8.58 11.68 -2.03
CA LEU A 167 -7.21 12.19 -2.08
C LEU A 167 -6.76 12.70 -0.70
N GLN A 168 -7.62 13.44 0.01
CA GLN A 168 -7.28 13.96 1.34
C GLN A 168 -7.05 12.81 2.33
N LYS A 169 -7.90 11.80 2.33
CA LYS A 169 -7.72 10.61 3.17
C LYS A 169 -6.45 9.84 2.82
N CYS A 170 -6.13 9.70 1.54
CA CYS A 170 -4.85 9.12 1.13
C CYS A 170 -3.67 9.94 1.65
N LYS A 171 -3.71 11.28 1.55
CA LYS A 171 -2.66 12.17 2.07
C LYS A 171 -2.41 12.02 3.56
N ASP A 172 -3.43 11.73 4.35
CA ASP A 172 -3.30 11.51 5.80
C ASP A 172 -2.47 10.27 6.16
N ARG A 173 -2.34 9.32 5.21
CA ARG A 173 -1.65 8.03 5.39
C ARG A 173 -0.72 7.66 4.22
N LEU A 174 -0.14 8.67 3.57
CA LEU A 174 0.80 8.42 2.48
C LEU A 174 2.03 7.66 2.94
N GLY A 175 2.41 6.69 2.15
CA GLY A 175 3.63 5.94 2.30
C GLY A 175 4.50 5.97 1.04
N LEU A 176 5.58 5.23 1.11
CA LEU A 176 6.46 4.89 0.01
C LEU A 176 6.49 3.38 -0.16
N VAL A 177 6.67 2.90 -1.37
CA VAL A 177 6.92 1.49 -1.63
C VAL A 177 8.40 1.12 -1.48
N TYR A 178 9.18 1.92 -0.76
CA TYR A 178 10.61 1.72 -0.42
C TYR A 178 11.59 1.68 -1.59
N HIS A 179 11.21 2.13 -2.76
CA HIS A 179 12.07 2.17 -3.94
C HIS A 179 11.97 3.48 -4.73
N PRO A 180 12.15 4.66 -4.08
CA PRO A 180 12.22 5.93 -4.79
C PRO A 180 13.42 5.94 -5.73
N VAL A 181 13.24 6.58 -6.89
CA VAL A 181 14.26 6.68 -7.94
C VAL A 181 14.34 8.10 -8.50
N GLY A 182 15.42 8.40 -9.20
CA GLY A 182 15.54 9.62 -10.00
C GLY A 182 16.42 10.72 -9.41
N THR A 183 16.84 10.62 -8.14
CA THR A 183 17.73 11.62 -7.51
C THR A 183 19.18 11.52 -8.00
N CYS A 184 19.57 10.38 -8.58
CA CYS A 184 20.89 10.11 -9.15
C CYS A 184 20.75 9.61 -10.59
N LYS A 185 19.81 10.15 -11.38
CA LYS A 185 19.63 9.74 -12.77
C LYS A 185 20.86 10.06 -13.62
N MET A 186 21.22 9.13 -14.51
CA MET A 186 22.25 9.38 -15.52
C MET A 186 21.67 10.25 -16.66
N GLY A 187 22.52 11.04 -17.25
CA GLY A 187 22.19 11.92 -18.38
C GLY A 187 22.69 13.35 -18.16
N SER A 188 22.58 14.16 -19.19
CA SER A 188 22.85 15.60 -19.15
C SER A 188 21.66 16.39 -18.63
#